data_f0c3767c11a50b474ec0ddaa286aeb27
#
_entry.id   f0c3767c11a50b474ec0ddaa286aeb27
#
_cell.length_a   1.000
_cell.length_b   1.000
_cell.length_c   1.000
_cell.angle_alpha   90.00
_cell.angle_beta   90.00
_cell.angle_gamma   90.00
#
_symmetry.space_group_name_H-M   'P 1'
#
loop_
_entity.id
_entity.type
_entity.pdbx_description
1 polymer ?
#
loop_
_entity_poly.entity_id
_entity_poly.type
_entity_poly.pdbx_seq_one_letter_code
_entity_poly.pdbx_strand_id
1 'polypeptide(L)'
;MFYGRLEPAQRQLVRDHLARGSFDGNIALAERERRQADVLQTITAIQANPAEAQALVRAVVQRAVDSPAVRYRTASRQWQREGCELVAALHNSSTAAQRQSVAENLRNYTGDFTLLAAQD
;
A
#
# COMPACT_ATOMS: atom_id res chain seq x y z
N MET A 1 -4.64 15.64 -3.93
CA MET A 1 -5.70 14.79 -3.31
C MET A 1 -6.65 14.35 -4.42
N PHE A 2 -6.89 13.05 -4.62
CA PHE A 2 -7.61 12.51 -5.79
C PHE A 2 -8.99 13.12 -6.04
N TYR A 3 -9.83 13.19 -5.01
CA TYR A 3 -11.19 13.73 -5.11
C TYR A 3 -11.30 15.24 -4.84
N GLY A 4 -10.18 15.94 -4.64
CA GLY A 4 -10.23 17.31 -4.16
C GLY A 4 -10.79 17.41 -2.73
N ARG A 5 -11.55 18.46 -2.44
CA ARG A 5 -12.14 18.67 -1.11
C ARG A 5 -13.34 17.75 -0.89
N LEU A 6 -13.29 16.98 0.20
CA LEU A 6 -14.41 16.12 0.60
C LEU A 6 -15.55 16.92 1.25
N GLU A 7 -16.76 16.60 0.88
CA GLU A 7 -17.99 17.13 1.48
C GLU A 7 -18.14 16.64 2.95
N PRO A 8 -18.90 17.35 3.81
CA PRO A 8 -19.10 16.96 5.21
C PRO A 8 -19.58 15.51 5.38
N ALA A 9 -20.53 15.05 4.55
CA ALA A 9 -21.03 13.68 4.58
C ALA A 9 -19.96 12.65 4.21
N GLN A 10 -19.09 12.96 3.24
CA GLN A 10 -17.98 12.09 2.86
C GLN A 10 -16.94 12.00 3.96
N ARG A 11 -16.64 13.11 4.63
CA ARG A 11 -15.74 13.11 5.81
C ARG A 11 -16.30 12.27 6.95
N GLN A 12 -17.64 12.31 7.14
CA GLN A 12 -18.28 11.45 8.14
C GLN A 12 -18.20 9.99 7.75
N LEU A 13 -18.44 9.63 6.50
CA LEU A 13 -18.29 8.28 5.96
C LEU A 13 -16.87 7.74 6.22
N VAL A 14 -15.83 8.54 5.99
CA VAL A 14 -14.43 8.14 6.28
C VAL A 14 -14.24 7.89 7.77
N ARG A 15 -14.71 8.80 8.64
CA ARG A 15 -14.58 8.63 10.11
C ARG A 15 -15.27 7.37 10.59
N ASP A 16 -16.49 7.13 10.12
CA ASP A 16 -17.28 5.95 10.51
C ASP A 16 -16.62 4.65 10.03
N HIS A 17 -16.03 4.68 8.83
CA HIS A 17 -15.31 3.53 8.31
C HIS A 17 -14.06 3.23 9.14
N LEU A 18 -13.25 4.26 9.43
CA LEU A 18 -12.04 4.12 10.24
C LEU A 18 -12.36 3.66 11.69
N ALA A 19 -13.46 4.16 12.28
CA ALA A 19 -13.87 3.76 13.62
C ALA A 19 -14.29 2.28 13.72
N ARG A 20 -14.76 1.69 12.61
CA ARG A 20 -15.16 0.27 12.55
C ARG A 20 -14.05 -0.63 11.97
N GLY A 21 -13.00 -0.04 11.43
CA GLY A 21 -11.91 -0.75 10.80
C GLY A 21 -11.19 -1.70 11.76
N SER A 22 -10.66 -2.77 11.21
CA SER A 22 -9.95 -3.81 11.96
C SER A 22 -8.44 -3.53 12.09
N PHE A 23 -7.96 -2.34 11.72
CA PHE A 23 -6.53 -2.02 11.72
C PHE A 23 -5.93 -2.14 13.13
N ASP A 24 -4.90 -3.01 13.24
CA ASP A 24 -4.11 -3.19 14.46
C ASP A 24 -2.67 -2.73 14.22
N GLY A 25 -2.31 -1.60 14.83
CA GLY A 25 -0.97 -1.03 14.71
C GLY A 25 0.14 -1.94 15.24
N ASN A 26 -0.15 -2.79 16.23
CA ASN A 26 0.85 -3.72 16.77
C ASN A 26 1.20 -4.82 15.76
N ILE A 27 0.21 -5.31 15.01
CA ILE A 27 0.45 -6.28 13.93
C ILE A 27 1.29 -5.63 12.81
N ALA A 28 0.95 -4.41 12.44
CA ALA A 28 1.68 -3.67 11.42
C ALA A 28 3.13 -3.37 11.83
N LEU A 29 3.33 -2.96 13.10
CA LEU A 29 4.66 -2.69 13.66
C LEU A 29 5.53 -3.95 13.73
N ALA A 30 4.99 -5.06 14.24
CA ALA A 30 5.72 -6.33 14.31
C ALA A 30 6.18 -6.81 12.92
N GLU A 31 5.34 -6.65 11.89
CA GLU A 31 5.73 -6.97 10.52
C GLU A 31 6.81 -6.04 9.99
N ARG A 32 6.75 -4.75 10.30
CA ARG A 32 7.80 -3.79 9.92
C ARG A 32 9.14 -4.18 10.54
N GLU A 33 9.16 -4.50 11.82
CA GLU A 33 10.37 -4.94 12.54
C GLU A 33 10.91 -6.24 11.94
N ARG A 34 10.04 -7.21 11.65
CA ARG A 34 10.43 -8.45 10.96
C ARG A 34 11.11 -8.17 9.62
N ARG A 35 10.52 -7.29 8.78
CA ARG A 35 11.09 -6.92 7.47
C ARG A 35 12.44 -6.24 7.60
N GLN A 36 12.61 -5.35 8.59
CA GLN A 36 13.89 -4.69 8.84
C GLN A 36 14.96 -5.72 9.23
N ALA A 37 14.64 -6.65 10.12
CA ALA A 37 15.56 -7.72 10.51
C ALA A 37 15.93 -8.62 9.32
N ASP A 38 14.96 -8.99 8.48
CA ASP A 38 15.13 -9.79 7.27
C ASP A 38 16.09 -9.12 6.26
N VAL A 39 15.92 -7.81 6.04
CA VAL A 39 16.81 -7.03 5.18
C VAL A 39 18.24 -7.01 5.73
N LEU A 40 18.42 -6.76 7.04
CA LEU A 40 19.74 -6.75 7.67
C LEU A 40 20.43 -8.11 7.57
N GLN A 41 19.71 -9.20 7.84
CA GLN A 41 20.23 -10.56 7.67
C GLN A 41 20.63 -10.85 6.22
N THR A 42 19.81 -10.39 5.26
CA THR A 42 20.09 -10.55 3.83
C THR A 42 21.37 -9.81 3.43
N ILE A 43 21.56 -8.56 3.90
CA ILE A 43 22.78 -7.79 3.64
C ILE A 43 24.00 -8.52 4.19
N THR A 44 23.94 -9.03 5.43
CA THR A 44 25.02 -9.80 6.04
C THR A 44 25.35 -11.06 5.23
N ALA A 45 24.32 -11.78 4.76
CA ALA A 45 24.53 -12.96 3.92
C ALA A 45 25.17 -12.62 2.56
N ILE A 46 24.80 -11.52 1.93
CA ILE A 46 25.41 -11.04 0.69
C ILE A 46 26.88 -10.68 0.89
N GLN A 47 27.21 -10.02 2.01
CA GLN A 47 28.60 -9.70 2.35
C GLN A 47 29.46 -10.97 2.53
N ALA A 48 28.88 -12.02 3.11
CA ALA A 48 29.57 -13.30 3.30
C ALA A 48 29.71 -14.09 1.99
N ASN A 49 28.73 -14.02 1.08
CA ASN A 49 28.76 -14.70 -0.20
C ASN A 49 28.16 -13.83 -1.33
N PRO A 50 28.94 -12.94 -1.92
CA PRO A 50 28.47 -12.04 -2.99
C PRO A 50 27.92 -12.76 -4.23
N ALA A 51 28.35 -14.00 -4.48
CA ALA A 51 27.88 -14.78 -5.64
C ALA A 51 26.37 -15.12 -5.55
N GLU A 52 25.80 -15.14 -4.35
CA GLU A 52 24.37 -15.40 -4.11
C GLU A 52 23.52 -14.14 -4.02
N ALA A 53 24.10 -12.95 -4.20
CA ALA A 53 23.42 -11.67 -3.97
C ALA A 53 22.08 -11.58 -4.69
N GLN A 54 22.00 -11.93 -5.98
CA GLN A 54 20.78 -11.85 -6.76
C GLN A 54 19.67 -12.77 -6.22
N ALA A 55 20.02 -14.00 -5.83
CA ALA A 55 19.06 -14.95 -5.26
C ALA A 55 18.56 -14.47 -3.89
N LEU A 56 19.44 -13.95 -3.03
CA LEU A 56 19.12 -13.43 -1.71
C LEU A 56 18.23 -12.19 -1.79
N VAL A 57 18.51 -11.25 -2.71
CA VAL A 57 17.66 -10.08 -2.95
C VAL A 57 16.28 -10.50 -3.43
N ARG A 58 16.21 -11.42 -4.38
CA ARG A 58 14.91 -11.94 -4.85
C ARG A 58 14.10 -12.59 -3.72
N ALA A 59 14.74 -13.37 -2.87
CA ALA A 59 14.10 -14.03 -1.75
C ALA A 59 13.57 -13.03 -0.71
N VAL A 60 14.33 -11.98 -0.35
CA VAL A 60 13.84 -10.96 0.60
C VAL A 60 12.69 -10.14 0.03
N VAL A 61 12.72 -9.80 -1.26
CA VAL A 61 11.61 -9.14 -1.95
C VAL A 61 10.36 -10.03 -1.93
N GLN A 62 10.51 -11.32 -2.23
CA GLN A 62 9.38 -12.26 -2.18
C GLN A 62 8.75 -12.32 -0.78
N ARG A 63 9.56 -12.40 0.29
CA ARG A 63 9.06 -12.37 1.68
C ARG A 63 8.50 -11.01 2.10
N ALA A 64 8.89 -9.93 1.44
CA ALA A 64 8.27 -8.61 1.66
C ALA A 64 6.88 -8.51 1.01
N VAL A 65 6.69 -9.13 -0.16
CA VAL A 65 5.41 -9.15 -0.88
C VAL A 65 4.45 -10.17 -0.24
N ASP A 66 4.91 -11.40 -0.02
CA ASP A 66 4.14 -12.45 0.65
C ASP A 66 4.79 -12.77 2.00
N SER A 67 4.37 -12.04 3.02
CA SER A 67 4.94 -12.17 4.37
C SER A 67 4.78 -13.61 4.91
N PRO A 68 5.82 -14.22 5.49
CA PRO A 68 5.72 -15.50 6.17
C PRO A 68 4.87 -15.43 7.44
N ALA A 69 4.64 -14.22 8.00
CA ALA A 69 3.83 -14.03 9.20
C ALA A 69 2.33 -14.19 8.90
N VAL A 70 1.75 -15.36 9.22
CA VAL A 70 0.34 -15.69 8.95
C VAL A 70 -0.61 -14.66 9.53
N ARG A 71 -0.37 -14.23 10.78
CA ARG A 71 -1.18 -13.20 11.45
C ARG A 71 -1.24 -11.91 10.64
N TYR A 72 -0.09 -11.43 10.14
CA TYR A 72 -0.03 -10.24 9.30
C TYR A 72 -0.74 -10.45 7.96
N ARG A 73 -0.52 -11.58 7.28
CA ARG A 73 -1.21 -11.86 6.00
C ARG A 73 -2.72 -11.83 6.13
N THR A 74 -3.25 -12.44 7.19
CA THR A 74 -4.70 -12.44 7.46
C THR A 74 -5.22 -11.03 7.71
N ALA A 75 -4.55 -10.27 8.60
CA ALA A 75 -4.91 -8.90 8.91
C ALA A 75 -4.80 -7.99 7.67
N SER A 76 -3.72 -8.08 6.92
CA SER A 76 -3.48 -7.29 5.71
C SER A 76 -4.57 -7.51 4.64
N ARG A 77 -5.02 -8.75 4.43
CA ARG A 77 -6.13 -9.05 3.52
C ARG A 77 -7.45 -8.43 3.98
N GLN A 78 -7.69 -8.41 5.28
CA GLN A 78 -8.86 -7.74 5.85
C GLN A 78 -8.79 -6.23 5.65
N TRP A 79 -7.64 -5.60 5.97
CA TRP A 79 -7.44 -4.17 5.78
C TRP A 79 -7.57 -3.75 4.31
N GLN A 80 -7.08 -4.58 3.38
CA GLN A 80 -7.27 -4.33 1.94
C GLN A 80 -8.74 -4.35 1.55
N ARG A 81 -9.53 -5.31 2.04
CA ARG A 81 -10.98 -5.36 1.76
C ARG A 81 -11.67 -4.11 2.30
N GLU A 82 -11.42 -3.75 3.56
CA GLU A 82 -11.97 -2.55 4.19
C GLU A 82 -11.58 -1.28 3.42
N GLY A 83 -10.32 -1.18 2.99
CA GLY A 83 -9.85 -0.07 2.15
C GLY A 83 -10.58 0.01 0.80
N CYS A 84 -10.79 -1.12 0.13
CA CYS A 84 -11.55 -1.18 -1.12
C CYS A 84 -13.03 -0.77 -0.91
N GLU A 85 -13.65 -1.21 0.19
CA GLU A 85 -15.02 -0.83 0.55
C GLU A 85 -15.13 0.69 0.80
N LEU A 86 -14.16 1.27 1.52
CA LEU A 86 -14.10 2.72 1.73
C LEU A 86 -13.98 3.49 0.41
N VAL A 87 -13.05 3.06 -0.46
CA VAL A 87 -12.84 3.72 -1.76
C VAL A 87 -14.10 3.61 -2.62
N ALA A 88 -14.75 2.45 -2.65
CA ALA A 88 -16.01 2.26 -3.38
C ALA A 88 -17.12 3.16 -2.83
N ALA A 89 -17.30 3.23 -1.51
CA ALA A 89 -18.29 4.08 -0.88
C ALA A 89 -18.04 5.57 -1.15
N LEU A 90 -16.78 6.03 -1.07
CA LEU A 90 -16.39 7.39 -1.40
C LEU A 90 -16.67 7.71 -2.88
N HIS A 91 -16.28 6.79 -3.78
CA HIS A 91 -16.53 6.97 -5.22
C HIS A 91 -18.02 7.07 -5.52
N ASN A 92 -18.84 6.20 -4.94
CA ASN A 92 -20.28 6.22 -5.14
C ASN A 92 -20.94 7.50 -4.60
N SER A 93 -20.36 8.11 -3.55
CA SER A 93 -20.83 9.39 -2.99
C SER A 93 -20.25 10.62 -3.71
N SER A 94 -19.35 10.44 -4.68
CA SER A 94 -18.65 11.55 -5.33
C SER A 94 -19.54 12.34 -6.29
N THR A 95 -19.34 13.66 -6.31
CA THR A 95 -19.97 14.56 -7.30
C THR A 95 -19.33 14.39 -8.68
N ALA A 96 -20.00 14.91 -9.72
CA ALA A 96 -19.46 14.93 -11.07
C ALA A 96 -18.09 15.65 -11.14
N ALA A 97 -17.95 16.79 -10.44
CA ALA A 97 -16.71 17.55 -10.37
C ALA A 97 -15.58 16.74 -9.69
N GLN A 98 -15.88 16.03 -8.60
CA GLN A 98 -14.92 15.16 -7.93
C GLN A 98 -14.47 14.00 -8.82
N ARG A 99 -15.38 13.36 -9.55
CA ARG A 99 -15.03 12.32 -10.52
C ARG A 99 -14.15 12.83 -11.65
N GLN A 100 -14.40 14.05 -12.13
CA GLN A 100 -13.53 14.70 -13.11
C GLN A 100 -12.13 14.93 -12.57
N SER A 101 -12.00 15.46 -11.33
CA SER A 101 -10.70 15.62 -10.66
C SER A 101 -9.93 14.32 -10.54
N VAL A 102 -10.60 13.20 -10.20
CA VAL A 102 -9.98 11.87 -10.18
C VAL A 102 -9.43 11.48 -11.54
N ALA A 103 -10.24 11.65 -12.59
CA ALA A 103 -9.84 11.30 -13.96
C ALA A 103 -8.64 12.14 -14.45
N GLU A 104 -8.60 13.43 -14.12
CA GLU A 104 -7.49 14.32 -14.43
C GLU A 104 -6.21 13.91 -13.69
N ASN A 105 -6.30 13.65 -12.39
CA ASN A 105 -5.16 13.19 -11.59
C ASN A 105 -4.59 11.86 -12.13
N LEU A 106 -5.45 10.91 -12.49
CA LEU A 106 -4.99 9.64 -13.07
C LEU A 106 -4.30 9.83 -14.43
N ARG A 107 -4.80 10.73 -15.29
CA ARG A 107 -4.12 11.06 -16.55
C ARG A 107 -2.75 11.69 -16.32
N ASN A 108 -2.63 12.58 -15.33
CA ASN A 108 -1.35 13.19 -14.97
C ASN A 108 -0.34 12.13 -14.52
N TYR A 109 -0.73 11.21 -13.65
CA TYR A 109 0.14 10.08 -13.26
C TYR A 109 0.53 9.19 -14.46
N THR A 110 -0.40 8.94 -15.39
CA THR A 110 -0.06 8.19 -16.62
C THR A 110 1.00 8.94 -17.42
N GLY A 111 0.89 10.26 -17.56
CA GLY A 111 1.89 11.09 -18.19
C GLY A 111 3.26 11.01 -17.51
N ASP A 112 3.28 11.16 -16.19
CA ASP A 112 4.52 11.10 -15.39
C ASP A 112 5.21 9.73 -15.53
N PHE A 113 4.47 8.63 -15.46
CA PHE A 113 5.03 7.30 -15.65
C PHE A 113 5.54 7.07 -17.07
N THR A 114 4.85 7.61 -18.09
CA THR A 114 5.32 7.53 -19.48
C THR A 114 6.63 8.28 -19.64
N LEU A 115 6.76 9.47 -19.06
CA LEU A 115 8.00 10.26 -19.10
C LEU A 115 9.15 9.55 -18.37
N LEU A 116 8.88 8.95 -17.20
CA LEU A 116 9.90 8.18 -16.46
C LEU A 116 10.36 6.95 -17.24
N ALA A 117 9.44 6.23 -17.87
CA ALA A 117 9.78 5.05 -18.68
C ALA A 117 10.54 5.38 -19.98
N ALA A 118 10.51 6.64 -20.43
CA ALA A 118 11.24 7.10 -21.61
C ALA A 118 12.65 7.65 -21.31
N GLN A 119 13.07 7.62 -20.02
CA GLN A 119 14.39 8.12 -19.59
C GLN A 119 15.49 7.05 -19.59
N ASP A 120 15.20 5.81 -20.02
CA ASP A 120 16.17 4.75 -20.29
C ASP A 120 16.71 4.90 -21.72
#